data_a58b39dc1c98552ce471db8b7d754a90
#
_entry.id   a58b39dc1c98552ce471db8b7d754a90
#
_cell.length_a   1.000
_cell.length_b   1.000
_cell.length_c   1.000
_cell.angle_alpha   90.00
_cell.angle_beta   90.00
_cell.angle_gamma   90.00
#
_symmetry.space_group_name_H-M   'P 1'
#
loop_
_entity.id
_entity.type
_entity.pdbx_description
1 polymer ?
#
loop_
_entity_poly.entity_id
_entity_poly.type
_entity_poly.pdbx_seq_one_letter_code
_entity_poly.pdbx_strand_id
1 'polypeptide(L)'
;DAGSLAFAQNTINADFDTKLDWLQGLNLAFGAEARFETFKSKEGETSSWARYDYLGNVITSSTQIAPTDFYDGVKPAIGSTGFLYGSPTSAYNGARPGGAQVFPGFRPENEVDKNRTSFALYSDNELDVTEKWLVSAALRFENYSDFGSTFNYKLATRYKITDAINFRGALSTGFRA
;
A
#
# COMPACT_ATOMS: atom_id res chain seq x y z
N ASP A 1 -8.95 12.51 -17.90
CA ASP A 1 -8.22 11.46 -17.15
C ASP A 1 -8.32 11.75 -15.66
N ALA A 2 -8.43 10.70 -14.84
CA ALA A 2 -8.66 10.81 -13.39
C ALA A 2 -7.34 10.82 -12.59
N GLY A 3 -6.21 10.93 -13.24
CA GLY A 3 -4.89 10.81 -12.65
C GLY A 3 -4.24 9.45 -12.86
N SER A 4 -3.05 9.28 -12.32
CA SER A 4 -2.30 8.04 -12.50
C SER A 4 -1.61 7.59 -11.23
N LEU A 5 -1.46 6.27 -11.11
CA LEU A 5 -0.62 5.62 -10.10
C LEU A 5 0.46 4.83 -10.82
N ALA A 6 1.68 4.92 -10.32
CA ALA A 6 2.80 4.13 -10.79
C ALA A 6 3.57 3.55 -9.59
N PHE A 7 3.90 2.27 -9.69
CA PHE A 7 4.76 1.59 -8.74
C PHE A 7 5.85 0.85 -9.51
N ALA A 8 7.08 1.02 -9.09
CA ALA A 8 8.23 0.30 -9.63
C ALA A 8 9.03 -0.31 -8.48
N GLN A 9 9.48 -1.54 -8.66
CA GLN A 9 10.33 -2.23 -7.70
C GLN A 9 11.46 -2.93 -8.44
N ASN A 10 12.67 -2.74 -7.94
CA ASN A 10 13.86 -3.49 -8.34
C ASN A 10 14.41 -4.21 -7.12
N THR A 11 14.66 -5.50 -7.24
CA THR A 11 15.19 -6.32 -6.16
C THR A 11 16.44 -7.07 -6.65
N ILE A 12 17.47 -7.05 -5.85
CA ILE A 12 18.72 -7.78 -6.06
C ILE A 12 18.91 -8.72 -4.88
N ASN A 13 19.05 -10.01 -5.13
CA ASN A 13 19.27 -11.05 -4.12
C ASN A 13 20.61 -11.74 -4.37
N ALA A 14 21.26 -12.11 -3.28
CA ALA A 14 22.41 -13.02 -3.29
C ALA A 14 22.14 -14.12 -2.26
N ASP A 15 21.98 -15.33 -2.74
CA ASP A 15 21.60 -16.51 -1.94
C ASP A 15 22.71 -17.54 -1.99
N PHE A 16 22.99 -18.13 -0.83
CA PHE A 16 23.99 -19.17 -0.64
C PHE A 16 23.36 -20.28 0.19
N ASP A 17 23.60 -21.52 -0.21
CA ASP A 17 23.23 -22.70 0.55
C ASP A 17 24.39 -23.71 0.61
N THR A 18 24.45 -24.44 1.70
CA THR A 18 25.43 -25.50 1.88
C THR A 18 24.89 -26.56 2.82
N LYS A 19 25.41 -27.76 2.64
CA LYS A 19 25.16 -28.90 3.55
C LYS A 19 26.42 -29.28 4.28
N LEU A 20 26.29 -29.47 5.58
CA LEU A 20 27.36 -29.89 6.45
C LEU A 20 27.01 -31.23 7.10
N ASP A 21 27.98 -32.08 7.19
CA ASP A 21 27.88 -33.38 7.87
C ASP A 21 28.03 -33.19 9.39
N TRP A 22 27.01 -32.55 9.98
CA TRP A 22 26.90 -32.36 11.42
C TRP A 22 25.64 -33.05 11.94
N LEU A 23 25.78 -33.92 12.96
CA LEU A 23 24.74 -34.85 13.44
C LEU A 23 24.22 -35.73 12.29
N GLN A 24 22.92 -35.61 11.95
CA GLN A 24 22.35 -36.36 10.83
C GLN A 24 22.24 -35.48 9.54
N GLY A 25 22.72 -34.26 9.62
CA GLY A 25 22.77 -33.30 8.51
C GLY A 25 22.35 -31.92 8.93
N LEU A 26 23.13 -30.92 8.52
CA LEU A 26 22.80 -29.50 8.70
C LEU A 26 22.73 -28.84 7.34
N ASN A 27 21.54 -28.32 6.98
CA ASN A 27 21.36 -27.45 5.84
C ASN A 27 21.43 -26.00 6.32
N LEU A 28 22.34 -25.22 5.74
CA LEU A 28 22.49 -23.78 5.99
C LEU A 28 22.15 -23.03 4.73
N ALA A 29 21.21 -22.12 4.81
CA ALA A 29 20.95 -21.14 3.78
C ALA A 29 21.05 -19.73 4.37
N PHE A 30 21.68 -18.82 3.66
CA PHE A 30 21.77 -17.42 4.05
C PHE A 30 21.86 -16.54 2.82
N GLY A 31 21.40 -15.32 2.96
CA GLY A 31 21.40 -14.39 1.84
C GLY A 31 21.26 -12.95 2.26
N ALA A 32 21.39 -12.11 1.24
CA ALA A 32 21.18 -10.68 1.33
C ALA A 32 20.25 -10.21 0.22
N GLU A 33 19.42 -9.24 0.53
CA GLU A 33 18.51 -8.60 -0.42
C GLU A 33 18.70 -7.09 -0.37
N ALA A 34 18.72 -6.45 -1.52
CA ALA A 34 18.58 -5.01 -1.65
C ALA A 34 17.38 -4.71 -2.54
N ARG A 35 16.48 -3.84 -2.08
CA ARG A 35 15.24 -3.49 -2.77
C ARG A 35 15.11 -1.98 -2.91
N PHE A 36 14.72 -1.56 -4.09
CA PHE A 36 14.51 -0.16 -4.45
C PHE A 36 13.07 -0.03 -4.96
N GLU A 37 12.28 0.77 -4.28
CA GLU A 37 10.87 0.97 -4.59
C GLU A 37 10.61 2.43 -4.90
N THR A 38 9.77 2.68 -5.88
CA THR A 38 9.28 4.01 -6.23
C THR A 38 7.77 3.97 -6.34
N PHE A 39 7.11 4.85 -5.64
CA PHE A 39 5.68 5.07 -5.73
C PHE A 39 5.40 6.48 -6.20
N LYS A 40 4.59 6.62 -7.23
CA LYS A 40 4.16 7.91 -7.76
C LYS A 40 2.66 7.94 -7.93
N SER A 41 2.06 9.04 -7.54
CA SER A 41 0.71 9.41 -7.94
C SER A 41 0.75 10.78 -8.59
N LYS A 42 -0.04 10.97 -9.63
CA LYS A 42 -0.21 12.25 -10.31
C LYS A 42 -1.67 12.65 -10.33
N GLU A 43 -1.89 13.95 -10.27
CA GLU A 43 -3.23 14.52 -10.41
C GLU A 43 -3.90 14.15 -11.74
N GLY A 44 -5.21 14.11 -11.72
CA GLY A 44 -6.02 14.05 -12.93
C GLY A 44 -6.20 15.44 -13.56
N GLU A 45 -6.84 15.46 -14.71
CA GLU A 45 -7.27 16.74 -15.30
C GLU A 45 -8.23 17.47 -14.35
N THR A 46 -8.20 18.78 -14.35
CA THR A 46 -8.97 19.61 -13.41
C THR A 46 -10.45 19.24 -13.38
N SER A 47 -11.03 18.90 -14.52
CA SER A 47 -12.44 18.47 -14.61
C SER A 47 -12.73 17.17 -13.86
N SER A 48 -11.72 16.37 -13.55
CA SER A 48 -11.89 15.09 -12.86
C SER A 48 -12.03 15.21 -11.33
N TRP A 49 -11.54 16.28 -10.74
CA TRP A 49 -11.51 16.45 -9.28
C TRP A 49 -12.02 17.80 -8.79
N ALA A 50 -11.96 18.87 -9.62
CA ALA A 50 -12.37 20.20 -9.21
C ALA A 50 -13.89 20.30 -9.06
N ARG A 51 -14.32 21.13 -8.14
CA ARG A 51 -15.71 21.57 -8.01
C ARG A 51 -15.89 22.86 -8.77
N TYR A 52 -17.05 23.05 -9.36
CA TYR A 52 -17.35 24.22 -10.17
C TYR A 52 -18.55 24.97 -9.62
N ASP A 53 -18.50 26.27 -9.72
CA ASP A 53 -19.65 27.13 -9.47
C ASP A 53 -20.68 27.05 -10.63
N TYR A 54 -21.77 27.78 -10.51
CA TYR A 54 -22.82 27.78 -11.53
C TYR A 54 -22.38 28.43 -12.84
N LEU A 55 -21.35 29.29 -12.81
CA LEU A 55 -20.76 29.92 -14.00
C LEU A 55 -19.69 29.01 -14.65
N GLY A 56 -19.30 27.91 -14.01
CA GLY A 56 -18.28 27.02 -14.52
C GLY A 56 -16.87 27.37 -14.08
N ASN A 57 -16.70 28.24 -13.08
CA ASN A 57 -15.38 28.53 -12.52
C ASN A 57 -15.03 27.51 -11.46
N VAL A 58 -13.73 27.16 -11.37
CA VAL A 58 -13.22 26.27 -10.31
C VAL A 58 -13.37 26.95 -8.96
N ILE A 59 -13.93 26.22 -8.00
CA ILE A 59 -14.07 26.67 -6.62
C ILE A 59 -12.80 26.41 -5.86
N THR A 60 -12.13 27.45 -5.44
CA THR A 60 -10.86 27.39 -4.68
C THR A 60 -11.04 27.68 -3.18
N SER A 61 -12.21 28.18 -2.76
CA SER A 61 -12.50 28.45 -1.35
C SER A 61 -13.96 28.19 -1.01
N SER A 62 -14.24 27.91 0.26
CA SER A 62 -15.61 27.70 0.75
C SER A 62 -16.47 28.96 0.72
N THR A 63 -15.87 30.14 0.64
CA THR A 63 -16.55 31.42 0.57
C THR A 63 -16.95 31.83 -0.84
N GLN A 64 -16.47 31.09 -1.84
CA GLN A 64 -16.75 31.38 -3.26
C GLN A 64 -18.16 30.99 -3.69
N ILE A 65 -18.89 30.25 -2.87
CA ILE A 65 -20.25 29.83 -3.11
C ILE A 65 -21.14 30.52 -2.09
N ALA A 66 -21.72 31.65 -2.45
CA ALA A 66 -22.84 32.20 -1.71
C ALA A 66 -24.16 31.67 -2.27
N PRO A 67 -25.15 31.37 -1.45
CA PRO A 67 -26.48 30.98 -1.93
C PRO A 67 -27.13 32.00 -2.87
N THR A 68 -26.73 33.25 -2.76
CA THR A 68 -27.17 34.35 -3.59
C THR A 68 -26.52 34.40 -4.97
N ASP A 69 -25.45 33.62 -5.19
CA ASP A 69 -24.73 33.62 -6.47
C ASP A 69 -25.46 32.83 -7.57
N PHE A 70 -26.58 32.21 -7.22
CA PHE A 70 -27.30 31.36 -8.15
C PHE A 70 -28.33 32.05 -8.99
N TYR A 71 -29.01 33.00 -8.41
CA TYR A 71 -30.08 33.76 -9.08
C TYR A 71 -30.49 34.95 -8.21
N ASP A 72 -30.95 35.98 -8.83
CA ASP A 72 -31.38 37.26 -8.23
C ASP A 72 -32.64 37.14 -7.35
N GLY A 73 -32.66 36.18 -6.45
CA GLY A 73 -33.82 35.92 -5.61
C GLY A 73 -34.94 35.12 -6.28
N VAL A 74 -34.86 34.88 -7.58
CA VAL A 74 -35.86 34.11 -8.33
C VAL A 74 -35.35 32.68 -8.53
N LYS A 75 -36.01 31.75 -7.88
CA LYS A 75 -35.67 30.31 -8.01
C LYS A 75 -36.06 29.83 -9.41
N PRO A 76 -35.10 29.32 -10.23
CA PRO A 76 -35.42 28.81 -11.54
C PRO A 76 -36.30 27.55 -11.45
N ALA A 77 -37.20 27.40 -12.40
CA ALA A 77 -38.03 26.19 -12.47
C ALA A 77 -37.17 24.95 -12.80
N ILE A 78 -37.54 23.83 -12.23
CA ILE A 78 -36.86 22.53 -12.53
C ILE A 78 -37.02 22.26 -14.04
N GLY A 79 -35.90 21.90 -14.69
CA GLY A 79 -35.86 21.65 -16.13
C GLY A 79 -35.68 22.90 -16.99
N SER A 80 -35.65 24.09 -16.42
CA SER A 80 -35.24 25.29 -17.14
C SER A 80 -33.72 25.34 -17.32
N THR A 81 -33.26 26.04 -18.33
CA THR A 81 -31.83 26.25 -18.57
C THR A 81 -31.11 27.00 -17.43
N GLY A 82 -31.88 27.68 -16.57
CA GLY A 82 -31.39 28.36 -15.37
C GLY A 82 -31.32 27.46 -14.11
N PHE A 83 -31.87 26.24 -14.18
CA PHE A 83 -31.78 25.32 -13.05
C PHE A 83 -30.43 24.60 -13.07
N LEU A 84 -29.49 25.16 -12.37
CA LEU A 84 -28.13 24.67 -12.31
C LEU A 84 -27.90 23.80 -11.07
N TYR A 85 -26.88 22.94 -11.14
CA TYR A 85 -26.35 22.29 -9.96
C TYR A 85 -26.04 23.31 -8.88
N GLY A 86 -26.48 23.00 -7.68
CA GLY A 86 -26.13 23.82 -6.55
C GLY A 86 -27.06 24.97 -6.27
N SER A 87 -28.27 24.94 -6.73
CA SER A 87 -29.28 25.87 -6.20
C SER A 87 -29.35 25.70 -4.66
N PRO A 88 -29.73 26.70 -3.87
CA PRO A 88 -29.84 26.60 -2.40
C PRO A 88 -30.70 25.45 -1.91
N THR A 89 -31.50 24.86 -2.75
CA THR A 89 -32.34 23.68 -2.46
C THR A 89 -31.73 22.37 -2.98
N SER A 90 -30.58 22.43 -3.62
CA SER A 90 -29.86 21.26 -4.09
C SER A 90 -28.98 20.69 -2.98
N ALA A 91 -28.87 19.36 -2.93
CA ALA A 91 -27.92 18.67 -2.05
C ALA A 91 -26.47 19.06 -2.33
N TYR A 92 -26.15 19.63 -3.48
CA TYR A 92 -24.80 20.04 -3.88
C TYR A 92 -24.40 21.44 -3.41
N ASN A 93 -25.30 22.12 -2.70
CA ASN A 93 -25.00 23.37 -2.01
C ASN A 93 -24.18 24.37 -2.84
N GLY A 94 -24.57 24.56 -4.06
CA GLY A 94 -23.98 25.57 -4.92
C GLY A 94 -22.83 25.11 -5.81
N ALA A 95 -22.39 23.85 -5.71
CA ALA A 95 -21.26 23.38 -6.47
C ALA A 95 -21.60 22.21 -7.40
N ARG A 96 -21.01 22.24 -8.58
CA ARG A 96 -21.00 21.07 -9.45
C ARG A 96 -19.85 20.14 -9.00
N PRO A 97 -20.13 18.85 -8.75
CA PRO A 97 -19.07 17.91 -8.46
C PRO A 97 -18.17 17.74 -9.68
N GLY A 98 -16.89 17.56 -9.43
CA GLY A 98 -15.94 17.12 -10.46
C GLY A 98 -16.01 15.61 -10.68
N GLY A 99 -15.45 15.16 -11.80
CA GLY A 99 -15.24 13.76 -12.09
C GLY A 99 -16.43 12.99 -12.67
N ALA A 100 -16.19 11.72 -12.94
CA ALA A 100 -17.23 10.77 -13.27
C ALA A 100 -17.98 10.39 -11.99
N GLN A 101 -19.27 10.17 -12.11
CA GLN A 101 -20.31 10.09 -11.07
C GLN A 101 -19.94 9.46 -9.72
N VAL A 102 -18.96 8.57 -9.65
CA VAL A 102 -18.63 7.77 -8.46
C VAL A 102 -17.17 7.96 -8.01
N PHE A 103 -16.28 8.35 -8.91
CA PHE A 103 -14.85 8.45 -8.62
C PHE A 103 -14.31 9.82 -9.02
N PRO A 104 -14.10 10.73 -8.05
CA PRO A 104 -13.33 11.93 -8.32
C PRO A 104 -11.88 11.54 -8.66
N GLY A 105 -11.26 12.27 -9.58
CA GLY A 105 -9.84 12.12 -9.88
C GLY A 105 -8.96 12.52 -8.71
N PHE A 106 -7.69 12.14 -8.80
CA PHE A 106 -6.69 12.60 -7.85
C PHE A 106 -6.51 14.10 -7.94
N ARG A 107 -6.43 14.74 -6.80
CA ARG A 107 -6.18 16.17 -6.67
C ARG A 107 -4.68 16.47 -6.64
N PRO A 108 -4.27 17.73 -6.87
CA PRO A 108 -2.88 18.14 -6.69
C PRO A 108 -2.30 17.77 -5.32
N GLU A 109 -3.11 17.85 -4.25
CA GLU A 109 -2.69 17.48 -2.90
C GLU A 109 -2.43 15.99 -2.72
N ASN A 110 -2.90 15.16 -3.65
CA ASN A 110 -2.65 13.72 -3.65
C ASN A 110 -1.41 13.31 -4.47
N GLU A 111 -0.71 14.29 -5.04
CA GLU A 111 0.55 13.99 -5.73
C GLU A 111 1.62 13.52 -4.77
N VAL A 112 2.22 12.38 -5.10
CA VAL A 112 3.27 11.76 -4.33
C VAL A 112 4.36 11.27 -5.28
N ASP A 113 5.60 11.55 -4.93
CA ASP A 113 6.79 10.92 -5.52
C ASP A 113 7.68 10.48 -4.36
N LYS A 114 7.62 9.21 -4.00
CA LYS A 114 8.33 8.63 -2.87
C LYS A 114 9.17 7.44 -3.31
N ASN A 115 10.39 7.44 -2.81
CA ASN A 115 11.31 6.33 -2.97
C ASN A 115 11.57 5.69 -1.61
N ARG A 116 11.65 4.38 -1.61
CA ARG A 116 12.06 3.59 -0.45
C ARG A 116 13.18 2.64 -0.85
N THR A 117 14.17 2.55 -0.03
CA THR A 117 15.20 1.51 -0.13
C THR A 117 15.13 0.62 1.09
N SER A 118 15.34 -0.66 0.90
CA SER A 118 15.50 -1.61 2.00
C SER A 118 16.65 -2.56 1.74
N PHE A 119 17.27 -2.96 2.83
CA PHE A 119 18.32 -3.97 2.84
C PHE A 119 17.92 -5.04 3.85
N ALA A 120 18.06 -6.31 3.46
CA ALA A 120 17.79 -7.42 4.34
C ALA A 120 18.97 -8.42 4.36
N LEU A 121 19.19 -9.01 5.53
CA LEU A 121 20.01 -10.20 5.74
C LEU A 121 19.13 -11.29 6.29
N TYR A 122 19.26 -12.49 5.77
CA TYR A 122 18.48 -13.63 6.24
C TYR A 122 19.29 -14.91 6.27
N SER A 123 18.84 -15.80 7.14
CA SER A 123 19.37 -17.14 7.26
C SER A 123 18.22 -18.10 7.54
N ASP A 124 18.26 -19.27 6.92
CA ASP A 124 17.35 -20.38 7.16
C ASP A 124 18.20 -21.63 7.37
N ASN A 125 18.06 -22.23 8.54
CA ASN A 125 18.90 -23.35 8.96
C ASN A 125 18.01 -24.51 9.38
N GLU A 126 18.31 -25.70 8.88
CA GLU A 126 17.59 -26.90 9.21
C GLU A 126 18.59 -27.97 9.67
N LEU A 127 18.40 -28.47 10.87
CA LEU A 127 19.25 -29.46 11.50
C LEU A 127 18.45 -30.74 11.76
N ASP A 128 18.89 -31.84 11.15
CA ASP A 128 18.47 -33.17 11.54
C ASP A 128 19.31 -33.61 12.77
N VAL A 129 18.74 -33.39 13.97
CA VAL A 129 19.38 -33.74 15.24
C VAL A 129 19.55 -35.26 15.37
N THR A 130 18.51 -35.98 14.94
CA THR A 130 18.47 -37.44 14.82
C THR A 130 17.59 -37.80 13.61
N GLU A 131 17.58 -39.08 13.21
CA GLU A 131 16.66 -39.58 12.16
C GLU A 131 15.18 -39.27 12.42
N LYS A 132 14.82 -38.97 13.68
CA LYS A 132 13.45 -38.72 14.10
C LYS A 132 13.20 -37.28 14.49
N TRP A 133 14.23 -36.48 14.71
CA TRP A 133 14.07 -35.12 15.24
C TRP A 133 14.79 -34.09 14.38
N LEU A 134 13.98 -33.20 13.83
CA LEU A 134 14.41 -32.06 13.03
C LEU A 134 14.08 -30.76 13.78
N VAL A 135 15.01 -29.83 13.75
CA VAL A 135 14.85 -28.45 14.26
C VAL A 135 15.21 -27.48 13.14
N SER A 136 14.44 -26.43 12.97
CA SER A 136 14.75 -25.35 12.03
C SER A 136 14.68 -23.98 12.69
N ALA A 137 15.55 -23.09 12.22
CA ALA A 137 15.61 -21.71 12.66
C ALA A 137 15.81 -20.78 11.46
N ALA A 138 14.86 -19.88 11.23
CA ALA A 138 14.98 -18.82 10.25
C ALA A 138 15.10 -17.48 10.96
N LEU A 139 16.00 -16.63 10.48
CA LEU A 139 16.27 -15.28 10.97
C LEU A 139 16.22 -14.32 9.81
N ARG A 140 15.61 -13.13 10.00
CA ARG A 140 15.62 -12.06 9.02
C ARG A 140 15.76 -10.71 9.71
N PHE A 141 16.80 -10.00 9.36
CA PHE A 141 17.02 -8.61 9.71
C PHE A 141 16.73 -7.76 8.47
N GLU A 142 15.96 -6.70 8.63
CA GLU A 142 15.65 -5.74 7.57
C GLU A 142 15.88 -4.32 8.09
N ASN A 143 16.38 -3.47 7.20
CA ASN A 143 16.48 -2.03 7.43
C ASN A 143 15.84 -1.30 6.26
N TYR A 144 14.92 -0.41 6.59
CA TYR A 144 14.16 0.41 5.64
C TYR A 144 14.51 1.88 5.81
N SER A 145 14.60 2.61 4.70
CA SER A 145 14.99 4.02 4.71
C SER A 145 13.97 4.96 5.36
N ASP A 146 12.73 4.53 5.51
CA ASP A 146 11.59 5.35 5.96
C ASP A 146 11.10 5.03 7.38
N PHE A 147 11.27 3.81 7.87
CA PHE A 147 10.78 3.44 9.21
C PHE A 147 11.78 2.64 10.08
N GLY A 148 13.02 2.47 9.62
CA GLY A 148 14.08 1.86 10.41
C GLY A 148 14.19 0.34 10.27
N SER A 149 14.64 -0.34 11.34
CA SER A 149 15.02 -1.74 11.30
C SER A 149 13.99 -2.65 11.95
N THR A 150 13.88 -3.86 11.41
CA THR A 150 13.07 -4.94 11.98
C THR A 150 13.90 -6.21 12.10
N PHE A 151 13.57 -7.03 13.08
CA PHE A 151 14.15 -8.35 13.26
C PHE A 151 13.05 -9.37 13.46
N ASN A 152 13.05 -10.38 12.61
CA ASN A 152 12.08 -11.46 12.63
C ASN A 152 12.79 -12.80 12.77
N TYR A 153 12.14 -13.72 13.46
CA TYR A 153 12.62 -15.09 13.58
C TYR A 153 11.47 -16.09 13.49
N LYS A 154 11.84 -17.29 13.10
CA LYS A 154 10.98 -18.47 13.15
C LYS A 154 11.78 -19.64 13.67
N LEU A 155 11.24 -20.30 14.68
CA LEU A 155 11.75 -21.58 15.20
C LEU A 155 10.71 -22.63 14.93
N ALA A 156 11.12 -23.78 14.45
CA ALA A 156 10.22 -24.90 14.25
C ALA A 156 10.89 -26.22 14.60
N THR A 157 10.09 -27.20 14.97
CA THR A 157 10.54 -28.54 15.26
C THR A 157 9.56 -29.58 14.74
N ARG A 158 10.11 -30.71 14.34
CA ARG A 158 9.35 -31.90 13.97
C ARG A 158 9.96 -33.10 14.66
N TYR A 159 9.16 -33.84 15.43
CA TYR A 159 9.56 -35.06 16.06
C TYR A 159 8.68 -36.22 15.60
N LYS A 160 9.29 -37.24 15.02
CA LYS A 160 8.64 -38.45 14.54
C LYS A 160 8.55 -39.44 15.68
N ILE A 161 7.37 -39.60 16.26
CA ILE A 161 7.12 -40.56 17.36
C ILE A 161 7.10 -41.98 16.81
N THR A 162 6.34 -42.20 15.75
CA THR A 162 6.26 -43.45 14.99
C THR A 162 6.24 -43.14 13.49
N ASP A 163 6.24 -44.15 12.63
CA ASP A 163 6.09 -43.91 11.19
C ASP A 163 4.74 -43.29 10.81
N ALA A 164 3.74 -43.45 11.66
CA ALA A 164 2.39 -42.91 11.42
C ALA A 164 2.12 -41.60 12.19
N ILE A 165 2.91 -41.27 13.23
CA ILE A 165 2.62 -40.17 14.15
C ILE A 165 3.80 -39.21 14.22
N ASN A 166 3.56 -37.95 13.89
CA ASN A 166 4.54 -36.86 13.97
C ASN A 166 3.99 -35.72 14.85
N PHE A 167 4.84 -35.18 15.71
CA PHE A 167 4.60 -33.94 16.43
C PHE A 167 5.29 -32.80 15.70
N ARG A 168 4.63 -31.63 15.57
CA ARG A 168 5.20 -30.41 14.99
C ARG A 168 4.87 -29.22 15.86
N GLY A 169 5.84 -28.34 16.05
CA GLY A 169 5.67 -27.08 16.76
C GLY A 169 6.38 -25.97 16.00
N ALA A 170 5.83 -24.76 16.02
CA ALA A 170 6.50 -23.59 15.47
C ALA A 170 6.14 -22.33 16.27
N LEU A 171 7.13 -21.43 16.38
CA LEU A 171 7.00 -20.09 16.93
C LEU A 171 7.64 -19.12 15.94
N SER A 172 6.95 -18.02 15.64
CA SER A 172 7.48 -17.00 14.75
C SER A 172 7.03 -15.60 15.13
N THR A 173 7.87 -14.62 14.82
CA THR A 173 7.49 -13.22 14.76
C THR A 173 7.27 -12.81 13.31
N GLY A 174 6.52 -11.75 13.08
CA GLY A 174 6.31 -11.19 11.75
C GLY A 174 6.12 -9.67 11.84
N PHE A 175 6.55 -8.98 10.80
CA PHE A 175 6.36 -7.56 10.61
C PHE A 175 5.66 -7.32 9.27
N ARG A 176 4.78 -6.34 9.23
CA ARG A 176 4.19 -5.83 7.99
C ARG A 176 4.53 -4.34 7.87
N ALA A 177 5.15 -3.97 6.78
CA ALA A 177 5.42 -2.59 6.38
C ALA A 177 4.26 -2.04 5.56
#